data_e4d8f72dded6cc1a656e8f70d41d58e9
#
_entry.id   e4d8f72dded6cc1a656e8f70d41d58e9
#
_cell.length_a   1.000
_cell.length_b   1.000
_cell.length_c   1.000
_cell.angle_alpha   90.00
_cell.angle_beta   90.00
_cell.angle_gamma   90.00
#
_symmetry.space_group_name_H-M   'P 1'
#
loop_
_entity.id
_entity.type
_entity.pdbx_description
1 polymer ?
#
loop_
_entity_poly.entity_id
_entity_poly.type
_entity_poly.pdbx_seq_one_letter_code
_entity_poly.pdbx_strand_id
1 'polypeptide(L)'
;AELLAMKKACKKLGDWRLEDCTMYITLEPCQMCAGAIVQARVTRVVIGSMNAKAGCGGSILNLLEMQEFNHQVQVERGVLQEECSEMLSAFFRKLREIQKEKKRKRKQMQEE
;
A
#
# COMPACT_ATOMS: atom_id res chain seq x y z
N ALA A 1 -3.19 1.76 5.47
CA ALA A 1 -4.07 0.60 5.23
C ALA A 1 -3.34 -0.73 5.48
N GLU A 2 -2.15 -0.91 4.93
CA GLU A 2 -1.37 -2.14 5.09
C GLU A 2 -1.01 -2.40 6.55
N LEU A 3 -0.56 -1.39 7.27
CA LEU A 3 -0.21 -1.51 8.69
C LEU A 3 -1.42 -1.89 9.52
N LEU A 4 -2.57 -1.30 9.24
CA LEU A 4 -3.81 -1.60 9.96
C LEU A 4 -4.26 -3.05 9.69
N ALA A 5 -4.17 -3.49 8.44
CA ALA A 5 -4.52 -4.86 8.05
C ALA A 5 -3.62 -5.88 8.76
N MET A 6 -2.32 -5.62 8.81
CA MET A 6 -1.35 -6.48 9.51
C MET A 6 -1.62 -6.53 11.00
N LYS A 7 -1.92 -5.40 11.62
CA LYS A 7 -2.25 -5.31 13.06
C LYS A 7 -3.49 -6.14 13.39
N LYS A 8 -4.53 -6.05 12.57
CA LYS A 8 -5.76 -6.83 12.75
C LYS A 8 -5.51 -8.33 12.58
N ALA A 9 -4.70 -8.70 11.58
CA ALA A 9 -4.36 -10.10 11.33
C ALA A 9 -3.55 -10.71 12.49
N CYS A 10 -2.56 -9.98 13.00
CA CYS A 10 -1.77 -10.41 14.16
C CYS A 10 -2.64 -10.63 15.39
N LYS A 11 -3.58 -9.74 15.65
CA LYS A 11 -4.52 -9.85 16.76
C LYS A 11 -5.42 -11.10 16.62
N LYS A 12 -5.92 -11.34 15.40
CA LYS A 12 -6.79 -12.50 15.13
C LYS A 12 -6.05 -13.82 15.26
N LEU A 13 -4.80 -13.88 14.80
CA LEU A 13 -3.98 -15.09 14.86
C LEU A 13 -3.31 -15.30 16.24
N GLY A 14 -3.25 -14.25 17.06
CA GLY A 14 -2.56 -14.30 18.34
C GLY A 14 -1.03 -14.38 18.22
N ASP A 15 -0.46 -13.95 17.10
CA ASP A 15 0.96 -13.98 16.83
C ASP A 15 1.34 -12.71 16.04
N TRP A 16 2.53 -12.17 16.32
CA TRP A 16 3.06 -11.03 15.56
C TRP A 16 3.57 -11.45 14.16
N ARG A 17 3.84 -12.75 13.98
CA ARG A 17 4.28 -13.29 12.70
C ARG A 17 3.09 -13.69 11.84
N LEU A 18 3.09 -13.25 10.60
CA LEU A 18 2.05 -13.54 9.62
C LEU A 18 2.52 -14.63 8.65
N GLU A 19 3.14 -15.67 9.19
CA GLU A 19 3.55 -16.86 8.43
C GLU A 19 2.30 -17.53 7.85
N ASP A 20 2.45 -18.06 6.64
CA ASP A 20 1.37 -18.69 5.85
C ASP A 20 0.23 -17.74 5.48
N CYS A 21 0.45 -16.43 5.61
CA CYS A 21 -0.53 -15.42 5.20
C CYS A 21 -0.17 -14.83 3.85
N THR A 22 -1.20 -14.48 3.07
CA THR A 22 -1.07 -13.74 1.82
C THR A 22 -1.70 -12.37 1.99
N MET A 23 -0.97 -11.33 1.58
CA MET A 23 -1.48 -9.96 1.59
C MET A 23 -1.77 -9.52 0.15
N TYR A 24 -2.97 -9.02 -0.08
CA TYR A 24 -3.40 -8.46 -1.36
C TYR A 24 -3.46 -6.94 -1.23
N ILE A 25 -2.71 -6.25 -2.08
CA ILE A 25 -2.66 -4.78 -2.06
C ILE A 25 -2.85 -4.21 -3.45
N THR A 26 -3.60 -3.11 -3.54
CA THR A 26 -3.89 -2.45 -4.82
C THR A 26 -2.74 -1.60 -5.33
N LEU A 27 -1.93 -1.07 -4.43
CA LEU A 27 -0.78 -0.24 -4.78
C LEU A 27 0.48 -0.77 -4.10
N GLU A 28 1.59 -0.80 -4.84
CA GLU A 28 2.90 -1.22 -4.35
C GLU A 28 3.24 -0.51 -3.03
N PRO A 29 3.72 -1.25 -2.00
CA PRO A 29 3.98 -0.65 -0.69
C PRO A 29 5.14 0.34 -0.71
N CYS A 30 5.03 1.39 0.11
CA CYS A 30 6.14 2.31 0.38
C CYS A 30 7.18 1.65 1.30
N GLN A 31 8.23 2.40 1.63
CA GLN A 31 9.32 1.92 2.50
C GLN A 31 8.82 1.41 3.85
N MET A 32 7.93 2.16 4.49
CA MET A 32 7.40 1.81 5.80
C MET A 32 6.57 0.52 5.76
N CYS A 33 5.65 0.42 4.81
CA CYS A 33 4.78 -0.74 4.69
C CYS A 33 5.55 -1.97 4.21
N ALA A 34 6.48 -1.81 3.26
CA ALA A 34 7.32 -2.91 2.80
C ALA A 34 8.22 -3.43 3.94
N GLY A 35 8.81 -2.55 4.72
CA GLY A 35 9.59 -2.92 5.89
C GLY A 35 8.75 -3.66 6.93
N ALA A 36 7.54 -3.20 7.18
CA ALA A 36 6.62 -3.87 8.11
C ALA A 36 6.21 -5.27 7.62
N ILE A 37 5.99 -5.43 6.31
CA ILE A 37 5.68 -6.73 5.71
C ILE A 37 6.81 -7.74 5.96
N VAL A 38 8.05 -7.33 5.75
CA VAL A 38 9.23 -8.17 6.00
C VAL A 38 9.35 -8.49 7.50
N GLN A 39 9.19 -7.50 8.37
CA GLN A 39 9.28 -7.67 9.82
C GLN A 39 8.20 -8.61 10.35
N ALA A 40 6.99 -8.53 9.81
CA ALA A 40 5.86 -9.38 10.22
C ALA A 40 5.92 -10.79 9.61
N ARG A 41 6.90 -11.10 8.78
CA ARG A 41 7.09 -12.42 8.15
C ARG A 41 5.92 -12.84 7.26
N VAL A 42 5.32 -11.91 6.54
CA VAL A 42 4.26 -12.23 5.56
C VAL A 42 4.86 -13.12 4.48
N THR A 43 4.20 -14.23 4.19
CA THR A 43 4.73 -15.24 3.26
C THR A 43 4.62 -14.79 1.81
N ARG A 44 3.48 -14.20 1.44
CA ARG A 44 3.20 -13.84 0.05
C ARG A 44 2.49 -12.49 -0.04
N VAL A 45 2.88 -11.69 -1.01
CA VAL A 45 2.23 -10.41 -1.31
C VAL A 45 1.83 -10.39 -2.78
N VAL A 46 0.58 -10.01 -3.05
CA VAL A 46 0.05 -9.83 -4.40
C VAL A 46 -0.20 -8.34 -4.61
N ILE A 47 0.50 -7.75 -5.58
CA ILE A 47 0.47 -6.32 -5.85
C ILE A 47 -0.28 -6.07 -7.15
N GLY A 48 -1.25 -5.13 -7.11
CA GLY A 48 -1.99 -4.71 -8.29
C GLY A 48 -1.20 -3.69 -9.11
N SER A 49 -1.22 -2.44 -8.69
CA SER A 49 -0.56 -1.33 -9.38
C SER A 49 0.81 -1.03 -8.79
N MET A 50 1.80 -0.76 -9.64
CA MET A 50 3.14 -0.36 -9.21
C MET A 50 3.20 1.15 -8.97
N ASN A 51 4.05 1.56 -8.04
CA ASN A 51 4.25 2.97 -7.69
C ASN A 51 5.67 3.37 -8.03
N ALA A 52 5.86 3.95 -9.21
CA ALA A 52 7.19 4.30 -9.72
C ALA A 52 7.91 5.38 -8.89
N LYS A 53 7.18 6.17 -8.12
CA LYS A 53 7.75 7.29 -7.34
C LYS A 53 8.14 6.93 -5.92
N ALA A 54 7.45 5.97 -5.31
CA ALA A 54 7.65 5.66 -3.89
C ALA A 54 7.59 4.16 -3.58
N GLY A 55 7.47 3.31 -4.60
CA GLY A 55 7.29 1.88 -4.41
C GLY A 55 8.56 1.15 -3.99
N CYS A 56 8.45 0.31 -2.98
CA CYS A 56 9.54 -0.50 -2.44
C CYS A 56 9.29 -2.00 -2.57
N GLY A 57 8.43 -2.38 -3.50
CA GLY A 57 8.17 -3.77 -3.88
C GLY A 57 8.73 -4.12 -5.26
N GLY A 58 9.68 -3.35 -5.76
CA GLY A 58 10.35 -3.58 -7.03
C GLY A 58 10.54 -2.35 -7.92
N SER A 59 9.82 -1.25 -7.68
CA SER A 59 9.92 -0.05 -8.53
C SER A 59 11.20 0.76 -8.24
N ILE A 60 11.34 1.33 -7.06
CA ILE A 60 12.53 2.07 -6.65
C ILE A 60 13.50 1.14 -5.94
N LEU A 61 13.01 0.43 -4.93
CA LEU A 61 13.74 -0.56 -4.17
C LEU A 61 12.91 -1.84 -4.11
N ASN A 62 13.55 -2.95 -3.83
CA ASN A 62 12.89 -4.23 -3.64
C ASN A 62 13.19 -4.76 -2.24
N LEU A 63 12.54 -4.18 -1.24
CA LEU A 63 12.72 -4.58 0.15
C LEU A 63 12.11 -5.96 0.45
N LEU A 64 11.09 -6.37 -0.32
CA LEU A 64 10.38 -7.62 -0.09
C LEU A 64 11.21 -8.85 -0.42
N GLU A 65 12.10 -8.73 -1.40
CA GLU A 65 12.92 -9.85 -1.89
C GLU A 65 14.42 -9.66 -1.60
N MET A 66 14.79 -8.71 -0.73
CA MET A 66 16.18 -8.42 -0.42
C MET A 66 16.79 -9.57 0.41
N GLN A 67 17.82 -10.20 -0.13
CA GLN A 67 18.43 -11.41 0.46
C GLN A 67 19.19 -11.13 1.77
N GLU A 68 19.62 -9.91 1.98
CA GLU A 68 20.29 -9.47 3.21
C GLU A 68 19.38 -9.50 4.42
N PHE A 69 18.06 -9.46 4.22
CA PHE A 69 17.10 -9.59 5.31
C PHE A 69 16.88 -11.06 5.68
N ASN A 70 16.46 -11.30 6.92
CA ASN A 70 16.22 -12.65 7.44
C ASN A 70 15.01 -13.34 6.81
N HIS A 71 14.16 -12.59 6.12
CA HIS A 71 12.93 -13.09 5.51
C HIS A 71 12.75 -12.51 4.11
N GLN A 72 12.43 -13.35 3.16
CA GLN A 72 12.03 -12.94 1.81
C GLN A 72 10.56 -13.26 1.60
N VAL A 73 9.87 -12.38 0.89
CA VAL A 73 8.45 -12.50 0.59
C VAL A 73 8.27 -13.00 -0.84
N GLN A 74 7.34 -13.93 -1.05
CA GLN A 74 6.93 -14.30 -2.41
C GLN A 74 6.06 -13.18 -2.97
N VAL A 75 6.45 -12.61 -4.10
CA VAL A 75 5.78 -11.44 -4.66
C VAL A 75 5.22 -11.74 -6.04
N GLU A 76 3.93 -11.45 -6.22
CA GLU A 76 3.28 -11.41 -7.53
C GLU A 76 2.94 -9.96 -7.84
N ARG A 77 3.37 -9.47 -9.01
CA ARG A 77 3.21 -8.08 -9.43
C ARG A 77 2.30 -7.97 -10.64
N GLY A 78 1.60 -6.86 -10.74
CA GLY A 78 0.78 -6.53 -11.91
C GLY A 78 -0.53 -7.27 -12.00
N VAL A 79 -1.02 -7.85 -10.91
CA VAL A 79 -2.30 -8.55 -10.87
C VAL A 79 -3.43 -7.52 -10.92
N LEU A 80 -4.24 -7.57 -11.98
CA LEU A 80 -5.31 -6.58 -12.25
C LEU A 80 -4.76 -5.13 -12.22
N GLN A 81 -3.57 -4.93 -12.77
CA GLN A 81 -2.87 -3.65 -12.70
C GLN A 81 -3.69 -2.51 -13.27
N GLU A 82 -4.33 -2.70 -14.42
CA GLU A 82 -5.14 -1.66 -15.06
C GLU A 82 -6.34 -1.27 -14.21
N GLU A 83 -7.08 -2.24 -13.70
CA GLU A 83 -8.25 -2.00 -12.86
C GLU A 83 -7.84 -1.30 -11.55
N CYS A 84 -6.75 -1.73 -10.94
CA CYS A 84 -6.23 -1.09 -9.72
C CYS A 84 -5.78 0.34 -10.00
N SER A 85 -5.07 0.58 -11.09
CA SER A 85 -4.61 1.91 -11.49
C SER A 85 -5.77 2.85 -11.79
N GLU A 86 -6.78 2.39 -12.51
CA GLU A 86 -7.99 3.17 -12.82
C GLU A 86 -8.77 3.53 -11.55
N MET A 87 -8.94 2.58 -10.67
CA MET A 87 -9.64 2.78 -9.40
C MET A 87 -8.93 3.84 -8.53
N LEU A 88 -7.60 3.75 -8.42
CA LEU A 88 -6.81 4.71 -7.67
C LEU A 88 -6.82 6.09 -8.32
N SER A 89 -6.70 6.16 -9.64
CA SER A 89 -6.76 7.43 -10.39
C SER A 89 -8.11 8.11 -10.22
N ALA A 90 -9.19 7.37 -10.29
CA ALA A 90 -10.55 7.89 -10.08
C ALA A 90 -10.73 8.39 -8.64
N PHE A 91 -10.23 7.67 -7.66
CA PHE A 91 -10.30 8.04 -6.26
C PHE A 91 -9.55 9.35 -5.99
N PHE A 92 -8.31 9.47 -6.46
CA PHE A 92 -7.50 10.68 -6.26
C PHE A 92 -8.06 11.89 -7.02
N ARG A 93 -8.66 11.67 -8.19
CA ARG A 93 -9.34 12.72 -8.96
C ARG A 93 -10.53 13.28 -8.17
N LYS A 94 -11.35 12.39 -7.61
CA LYS A 94 -12.50 12.76 -6.77
C LYS A 94 -12.04 13.51 -5.52
N LEU A 95 -10.96 13.08 -4.91
CA LEU A 95 -10.39 13.73 -3.72
C LEU A 95 -9.92 15.15 -4.03
N ARG A 96 -9.28 15.35 -5.18
CA ARG A 96 -8.84 16.69 -5.64
C ARG A 96 -10.02 17.61 -5.88
N GLU A 97 -11.11 17.12 -6.45
CA GLU A 97 -12.34 17.90 -6.66
C GLU A 97 -12.96 18.35 -5.32
N ILE A 98 -13.03 17.45 -4.36
CA ILE A 98 -13.52 17.74 -3.01
C ILE A 98 -12.64 18.80 -2.33
N GLN A 99 -11.32 18.71 -2.45
CA GLN A 99 -10.39 19.67 -1.88
C GLN A 99 -10.51 21.05 -2.55
N LYS A 100 -10.70 21.11 -3.85
CA LYS A 100 -10.93 22.36 -4.59
C LYS A 100 -12.21 23.05 -4.13
N GLU A 101 -13.26 22.27 -3.94
CA GLU A 101 -14.55 22.79 -3.48
C GLU A 101 -14.47 23.33 -2.06
N LYS A 102 -13.80 22.62 -1.16
CA LYS A 102 -13.53 23.08 0.20
C LYS A 102 -12.73 24.38 0.23
N LYS A 103 -11.71 24.46 -0.63
CA LYS A 103 -10.86 25.65 -0.76
C LYS A 103 -11.63 26.84 -1.27
N ARG A 104 -12.53 26.63 -2.23
CA ARG A 104 -13.42 27.67 -2.78
C ARG A 104 -14.40 28.18 -1.73
N LYS A 105 -15.00 27.30 -0.95
CA LYS A 105 -15.90 27.64 0.15
C LYS A 105 -15.18 28.44 1.25
N ARG A 106 -13.95 28.09 1.57
CA ARG A 106 -13.12 28.85 2.52
C ARG A 106 -12.85 30.27 2.04
N LYS A 107 -12.55 30.46 0.77
CA LYS A 107 -12.32 31.77 0.17
C LYS A 107 -13.58 32.64 0.24
N GLN A 108 -14.74 32.08 -0.06
CA GLN A 108 -16.01 32.78 0.04
C GLN A 108 -16.32 33.22 1.47
N MET A 109 -16.03 32.39 2.45
CA MET A 109 -16.21 32.73 3.85
C MET A 109 -15.27 33.84 4.34
N GLN A 110 -14.08 33.94 3.76
CA GLN A 110 -13.10 34.96 4.10
C GLN A 110 -13.39 36.33 3.44
N GLU A 111 -14.16 36.34 2.34
CA GLU A 111 -14.54 37.55 1.61
C GLU A 111 -15.81 38.18 2.18
N GLU A 112 -16.56 37.51 3.02
CA GLU A 112 -17.71 38.02 3.75
C GLU A 112 -17.28 38.62 5.09
#